data_b13445072f5e9eb16df277ede24bab25
#
_entry.id   b13445072f5e9eb16df277ede24bab25
#
_cell.length_a   1.000
_cell.length_b   1.000
_cell.length_c   1.000
_cell.angle_alpha   90.00
_cell.angle_beta   90.00
_cell.angle_gamma   90.00
#
_symmetry.space_group_name_H-M   'P 1'
#
loop_
_entity.id
_entity.type
_entity.pdbx_description
1 polymer ?
#
loop_
_entity_poly.entity_id
_entity_poly.type
_entity_poly.pdbx_seq_one_letter_code
_entity_poly.pdbx_strand_id
1 'polypeptide(L)' 'MPTRIKTRAAATEEERQQLLSAAAALRTAAPYLNAEQRKRVCQAANNCIEQHRRTIHTAELAALIAQRDALTA' A
#
# COMPACT_ATOMS: atom_id res chain seq x y z
N MET A 1 20.40 24.84 12.40
CA MET A 1 19.39 24.44 11.58
C MET A 1 18.77 23.16 11.94
N PRO A 2 17.61 23.24 12.21
CA PRO A 2 17.00 22.05 12.64
C PRO A 2 16.88 21.11 11.50
N THR A 3 17.12 19.95 11.83
CA THR A 3 16.90 18.94 10.94
C THR A 3 15.47 18.74 10.83
N ARG A 4 14.94 18.91 9.72
CA ARG A 4 13.58 18.66 9.57
C ARG A 4 13.37 17.43 8.87
N ILE A 5 12.47 16.69 9.32
CA ILE A 5 12.05 15.57 8.62
C ILE A 5 11.32 16.06 7.43
N LYS A 6 11.73 15.65 6.27
CA LYS A 6 11.06 16.02 5.14
C LYS A 6 9.85 15.23 5.00
N THR A 7 8.75 15.70 5.41
CA THR A 7 7.53 15.01 5.17
C THR A 7 7.04 15.43 3.83
N ARG A 8 6.56 14.53 3.07
CA ARG A 8 5.97 14.84 1.81
C ARG A 8 4.56 15.25 2.02
N ALA A 9 4.21 16.37 1.49
CA ALA A 9 2.86 16.84 1.57
C ALA A 9 1.93 15.99 0.74
N ALA A 10 2.42 15.50 -0.37
CA ALA A 10 1.59 14.70 -1.26
C ALA A 10 2.47 13.75 -2.03
N ALA A 11 1.89 12.64 -2.44
CA ALA A 11 2.60 11.69 -3.26
C ALA A 11 2.75 12.23 -4.66
N THR A 12 3.81 11.83 -5.33
CA THR A 12 3.94 12.15 -6.74
C THR A 12 2.92 11.34 -7.52
N GLU A 13 2.69 11.75 -8.75
CA GLU A 13 1.73 11.05 -9.58
C GLU A 13 2.14 9.59 -9.76
N GLU A 14 3.42 9.36 -9.91
CA GLU A 14 3.92 8.01 -10.08
C GLU A 14 3.65 7.16 -8.84
N GLU A 15 3.89 7.71 -7.67
CA GLU A 15 3.65 7.01 -6.43
C GLU A 15 2.18 6.68 -6.26
N ARG A 16 1.31 7.62 -6.62
CA ARG A 16 -0.12 7.38 -6.56
C ARG A 16 -0.53 6.23 -7.45
N GLN A 17 0.00 6.23 -8.67
CA GLN A 17 -0.32 5.17 -9.62
C GLN A 17 0.16 3.82 -9.11
N GLN A 18 1.32 3.78 -8.49
CA GLN A 18 1.83 2.54 -7.93
C GLN A 18 0.94 2.02 -6.82
N LEU A 19 0.51 2.90 -5.92
CA LEU A 19 -0.35 2.50 -4.83
C LEU A 19 -1.71 2.02 -5.33
N LEU A 20 -2.27 2.73 -6.29
CA LEU A 20 -3.56 2.34 -6.86
C LEU A 20 -3.46 1.01 -7.60
N SER A 21 -2.36 0.82 -8.33
CA SER A 21 -2.16 -0.43 -9.05
C SER A 21 -2.04 -1.61 -8.09
N ALA A 22 -1.32 -1.41 -6.99
CA ALA A 22 -1.16 -2.45 -6.00
C ALA A 22 -2.51 -2.80 -5.37
N ALA A 23 -3.30 -1.79 -5.03
CA ALA A 23 -4.61 -2.01 -4.44
C ALA A 23 -5.54 -2.74 -5.41
N ALA A 24 -5.51 -2.34 -6.68
CA ALA A 24 -6.34 -2.98 -7.69
C ALA A 24 -5.92 -4.43 -7.91
N ALA A 25 -4.62 -4.68 -7.90
CA ALA A 25 -4.11 -6.03 -8.08
C ALA A 25 -4.56 -6.94 -6.94
N LEU A 26 -4.50 -6.44 -5.71
CA LEU A 26 -4.96 -7.21 -4.56
C LEU A 26 -6.43 -7.53 -4.67
N ARG A 27 -7.23 -6.53 -5.03
CA ARG A 27 -8.66 -6.72 -5.14
C ARG A 27 -9.01 -7.74 -6.21
N THR A 28 -8.32 -7.65 -7.35
CA THR A 28 -8.59 -8.55 -8.46
C THR A 28 -8.15 -9.97 -8.16
N ALA A 29 -7.03 -10.12 -7.50
CA ALA A 29 -6.47 -11.44 -7.24
C ALA A 29 -7.10 -12.14 -6.05
N ALA A 30 -7.69 -11.38 -5.13
CA ALA A 30 -8.18 -11.93 -3.87
C ALA A 30 -9.00 -13.22 -4.02
N PRO A 31 -9.96 -13.30 -4.94
CA PRO A 31 -10.78 -14.51 -5.04
C PRO A 31 -10.03 -15.74 -5.58
N TYR A 32 -8.84 -15.53 -6.11
CA TYR A 32 -8.07 -16.61 -6.72
C TYR A 32 -6.86 -17.05 -5.92
N LEU A 33 -6.64 -16.45 -4.75
CA LEU A 33 -5.46 -16.75 -3.96
C LEU A 33 -5.76 -17.80 -2.91
N ASN A 34 -4.86 -18.76 -2.77
CA ASN A 34 -4.94 -19.68 -1.65
C ASN A 34 -4.28 -19.04 -0.43
N ALA A 35 -4.31 -19.73 0.71
CA ALA A 35 -3.83 -19.17 1.96
C ALA A 35 -2.37 -18.74 1.90
N GLU A 36 -1.56 -19.55 1.27
CA GLU A 36 -0.14 -19.24 1.20
C GLU A 36 0.14 -18.07 0.28
N GLN A 37 -0.58 -18.01 -0.83
CA GLN A 37 -0.44 -16.90 -1.75
C GLN A 37 -0.91 -15.60 -1.12
N ARG A 38 -1.99 -15.66 -0.33
CA ARG A 38 -2.46 -14.49 0.39
C ARG A 38 -1.40 -13.96 1.33
N LYS A 39 -0.70 -14.87 2.00
CA LYS A 39 0.36 -14.48 2.89
C LYS A 39 1.45 -13.72 2.17
N ARG A 40 1.87 -14.22 1.02
CA ARG A 40 2.91 -13.57 0.26
C ARG A 40 2.49 -12.22 -0.28
N VAL A 41 1.26 -12.15 -0.76
CA VAL A 41 0.75 -10.90 -1.30
C VAL A 41 0.59 -9.87 -0.17
N CYS A 42 0.11 -10.31 0.98
CA CYS A 42 0.00 -9.43 2.13
C CYS A 42 1.36 -8.95 2.59
N GLN A 43 2.36 -9.80 2.54
CA GLN A 43 3.71 -9.41 2.93
C GLN A 43 4.24 -8.34 1.99
N ALA A 44 4.01 -8.50 0.69
CA ALA A 44 4.43 -7.51 -0.28
C ALA A 44 3.69 -6.18 -0.06
N ALA A 45 2.40 -6.26 0.22
CA ALA A 45 1.62 -5.06 0.49
C ALA A 45 2.10 -4.37 1.75
N ASN A 46 2.42 -5.14 2.80
CA ASN A 46 2.95 -4.58 4.04
C ASN A 46 4.25 -3.84 3.79
N ASN A 47 5.12 -4.40 2.98
CA ASN A 47 6.39 -3.73 2.67
C ASN A 47 6.14 -2.41 1.96
N CYS A 48 5.22 -2.39 1.03
CA CYS A 48 4.88 -1.17 0.31
C CYS A 48 4.27 -0.14 1.26
N ILE A 49 3.36 -0.58 2.12
CA ILE A 49 2.73 0.31 3.08
C ILE A 49 3.77 0.90 4.03
N GLU A 50 4.67 0.07 4.54
CA GLU A 50 5.70 0.54 5.45
C GLU A 50 6.62 1.55 4.77
N GLN A 51 6.89 1.33 3.51
CA GLN A 51 7.75 2.23 2.77
C GLN A 51 7.17 3.63 2.67
N HIS A 52 5.86 3.72 2.57
CA HIS A 52 5.22 5.01 2.33
C HIS A 52 4.54 5.63 3.54
N ARG A 53 4.19 4.82 4.55
CA ARG A 53 3.33 5.31 5.61
C ARG A 53 3.90 6.47 6.42
N ARG A 54 5.21 6.61 6.45
CA ARG A 54 5.82 7.69 7.22
C ARG A 54 5.86 9.01 6.49
N THR A 55 5.80 8.96 5.18
CA THR A 55 5.98 10.17 4.39
C THR A 55 4.79 10.52 3.54
N ILE A 56 3.87 9.59 3.36
CA ILE A 56 2.74 9.81 2.47
C ILE A 56 1.45 9.48 3.20
N HIS A 57 0.54 10.44 3.19
CA HIS A 57 -0.77 10.21 3.75
C HIS A 57 -1.78 10.59 2.68
N THR A 58 -2.11 9.64 1.86
CA THR A 58 -3.01 9.89 0.74
C THR A 58 -4.13 8.87 0.73
N ALA A 59 -5.14 9.18 -0.04
CA ALA A 59 -6.26 8.27 -0.21
C ALA A 59 -5.83 6.98 -0.87
N GLU A 60 -4.83 7.06 -1.74
CA GLU A 60 -4.32 5.88 -2.41
C GLU A 60 -3.66 4.92 -1.44
N LEU A 61 -2.90 5.44 -0.49
CA LEU A 61 -2.30 4.60 0.53
C LEU A 61 -3.38 3.98 1.42
N ALA A 62 -4.40 4.75 1.77
CA ALA A 62 -5.50 4.23 2.55
C ALA A 62 -6.22 3.11 1.79
N ALA A 63 -6.37 3.25 0.49
CA ALA A 63 -7.01 2.21 -0.32
C ALA A 63 -6.18 0.93 -0.31
N LEU A 64 -4.86 1.05 -0.41
CA LEU A 64 -4.00 -0.13 -0.37
C LEU A 64 -4.10 -0.82 0.98
N ILE A 65 -4.10 -0.05 2.06
CA ILE A 65 -4.23 -0.61 3.41
C ILE A 65 -5.57 -1.35 3.54
N ALA A 66 -6.64 -0.76 3.03
CA ALA A 66 -7.95 -1.38 3.10
C ALA A 66 -7.99 -2.71 2.34
N GLN A 67 -7.36 -2.76 1.17
CA GLN A 67 -7.31 -3.99 0.40
C GLN A 67 -6.46 -5.04 1.11
N ARG A 68 -5.35 -4.64 1.72
CA ARG A 68 -4.54 -5.57 2.49
C ARG A 68 -5.34 -6.15 3.65
N ASP A 69 -6.08 -5.29 4.35
CA ASP A 69 -6.88 -5.73 5.49
C ASP A 69 -7.99 -6.69 5.06
N ALA A 70 -8.56 -6.45 3.91
CA ALA A 70 -9.59 -7.34 3.39
C ALA A 70 -9.06 -8.74 3.14
N LEU A 71 -7.79 -8.85 2.76
CA LEU A 71 -7.19 -10.15 2.53
C LEU A 71 -6.90 -10.91 3.83
N THR A 72 -6.69 -10.18 4.91
CA THR A 72 -6.36 -10.81 6.18
C THR A 72 -7.57 -11.01 7.07
N ALA A 73 -8.70 -10.52 6.66
CA ALA A 73 -9.92 -10.61 7.47
C ALA A 73 -10.50 -12.02 7.49
#